data_8b743876288f9d076217bdbb0b79c18f
#
_entry.id   8b743876288f9d076217bdbb0b79c18f
#
_cell.length_a   1.000
_cell.length_b   1.000
_cell.length_c   1.000
_cell.angle_alpha   90.00
_cell.angle_beta   90.00
_cell.angle_gamma   90.00
#
_symmetry.space_group_name_H-M   'P 1'
#
loop_
_entity.id
_entity.type
_entity.pdbx_description
1 polymer ?
#
loop_
_entity_poly.entity_id
_entity_poly.type
_entity_poly.pdbx_seq_one_letter_code
_entity_poly.pdbx_strand_id
1 'polypeptide(L)'
;MILIKKESLSIIMNHDNKIQNKEITNIDYIKWMKSILRRSDEVGKEELPITAFIIDDKGRFIGRGSNKRENNKDPLGHAELIALRQAAWIKNDWRFNECSLIVNLEPCTMCAAAIVQARMGQGIFGA
;
A
#
# COMPACT_ATOMS: atom_id res chain seq x y z
N MET A 1 2.76 -9.85 7.97
CA MET A 1 1.94 -8.90 7.18
C MET A 1 0.54 -9.47 7.03
N ILE A 2 -0.46 -8.66 7.29
CA ILE A 2 -1.87 -9.03 7.10
C ILE A 2 -2.30 -8.54 5.72
N LEU A 3 -2.78 -9.45 4.87
CA LEU A 3 -3.32 -9.13 3.56
C LEU A 3 -4.84 -9.18 3.61
N ILE A 4 -5.51 -8.10 3.23
CA ILE A 4 -6.96 -8.03 3.16
C ILE A 4 -7.37 -7.79 1.70
N LYS A 5 -8.01 -8.78 1.10
CA LYS A 5 -8.64 -8.62 -0.22
C LYS A 5 -10.07 -8.12 -0.06
N LYS A 6 -10.50 -7.26 -0.97
CA LYS A 6 -11.82 -6.61 -0.95
C LYS A 6 -13.01 -7.59 -0.92
N GLU A 7 -12.85 -8.80 -1.42
CA GLU A 7 -13.95 -9.77 -1.61
C GLU A 7 -13.93 -10.94 -0.64
N SER A 8 -12.88 -11.09 0.14
CA SER A 8 -12.82 -12.07 1.21
C SER A 8 -12.04 -11.47 2.38
N LEU A 9 -12.66 -11.40 3.53
CA LEU A 9 -12.02 -11.12 4.81
C LEU A 9 -11.08 -12.28 5.19
N SER A 10 -10.12 -12.60 4.32
CA SER A 10 -9.06 -13.51 4.68
C SER A 10 -7.99 -12.72 5.42
N ILE A 11 -8.03 -12.78 6.73
CA ILE A 11 -6.99 -12.27 7.61
C ILE A 11 -5.78 -13.18 7.44
N ILE A 12 -4.75 -12.72 6.73
CA ILE A 12 -3.48 -13.42 6.66
C ILE A 12 -2.60 -12.95 7.81
N MET A 13 -2.04 -13.91 8.53
CA MET A 13 -1.40 -13.71 9.83
C MET A 13 -0.21 -12.75 9.83
N ASN A 14 -0.10 -12.04 10.94
CA ASN A 14 1.00 -11.19 11.33
C ASN A 14 2.30 -12.00 11.56
N HIS A 15 3.47 -11.34 11.46
CA HIS A 15 4.80 -11.92 11.64
C HIS A 15 4.98 -12.69 12.97
N ASP A 16 4.18 -12.41 13.96
CA ASP A 16 4.24 -13.02 15.30
C ASP A 16 3.14 -14.06 15.58
N ASN A 17 2.44 -14.56 14.57
CA ASN A 17 1.34 -15.53 14.72
C ASN A 17 0.23 -15.08 15.71
N LYS A 18 0.13 -13.82 16.04
CA LYS A 18 -0.94 -13.29 16.87
C LYS A 18 -2.07 -12.78 15.99
N ILE A 19 -3.24 -13.39 16.14
CA ILE A 19 -4.49 -12.83 15.63
C ILE A 19 -4.73 -11.57 16.46
N GLN A 20 -4.29 -10.41 15.97
CA GLN A 20 -4.75 -9.15 16.51
C GLN A 20 -6.10 -8.86 15.89
N ASN A 21 -7.17 -9.13 16.62
CA ASN A 21 -8.48 -8.55 16.41
C ASN A 21 -8.42 -7.04 16.67
N LYS A 22 -7.63 -6.32 15.88
CA LYS A 22 -7.87 -4.90 15.72
C LYS A 22 -9.10 -4.85 14.82
N GLU A 23 -10.22 -4.38 15.34
CA GLU A 23 -11.35 -3.97 14.52
C GLU A 23 -10.85 -2.90 13.55
N ILE A 24 -10.37 -3.37 12.40
CA ILE A 24 -10.11 -2.55 11.25
C ILE A 24 -11.51 -2.14 10.80
N THR A 25 -11.90 -0.92 11.12
CA THR A 25 -13.17 -0.40 10.64
C THR A 25 -13.12 -0.42 9.12
N ASN A 26 -13.86 -1.34 8.51
CA ASN A 26 -13.98 -1.49 7.05
C ASN A 26 -14.30 -0.17 6.34
N ILE A 27 -14.85 0.78 7.07
CA ILE A 27 -15.26 2.11 6.62
C ILE A 27 -14.05 2.96 6.20
N ASP A 28 -12.97 2.95 6.95
CA ASP A 28 -11.80 3.79 6.68
C ASP A 28 -11.02 3.30 5.45
N TYR A 29 -10.91 2.00 5.27
CA TYR A 29 -10.25 1.43 4.11
C TYR A 29 -11.02 1.62 2.82
N ILE A 30 -12.34 1.55 2.87
CA ILE A 30 -13.22 1.87 1.74
C ILE A 30 -13.03 3.32 1.32
N LYS A 31 -12.96 4.24 2.27
CA LYS A 31 -12.72 5.66 2.02
C LYS A 31 -11.36 5.88 1.33
N TRP A 32 -10.31 5.26 1.84
CA TRP A 32 -8.97 5.34 1.26
C TRP A 32 -8.94 4.71 -0.14
N MET A 33 -9.57 3.56 -0.33
CA MET A 33 -9.64 2.91 -1.64
C MET A 33 -10.37 3.77 -2.67
N LYS A 34 -11.46 4.43 -2.30
CA LYS A 34 -12.15 5.39 -3.18
C LYS A 34 -11.24 6.55 -3.58
N SER A 35 -10.42 7.06 -2.67
CA SER A 35 -9.45 8.11 -2.96
C SER A 35 -8.35 7.62 -3.91
N ILE A 36 -7.89 6.39 -3.73
CA ILE A 36 -6.91 5.74 -4.62
C ILE A 36 -7.48 5.60 -6.03
N LEU A 37 -8.69 5.11 -6.17
CA LEU A 37 -9.34 4.93 -7.48
C LEU A 37 -9.47 6.25 -8.24
N ARG A 38 -9.88 7.31 -7.56
CA ARG A 38 -9.93 8.65 -8.18
C ARG A 38 -8.56 9.12 -8.68
N ARG A 39 -7.51 8.91 -7.88
CA ARG A 39 -6.15 9.30 -8.28
C ARG A 39 -5.59 8.42 -9.38
N SER A 40 -5.98 7.15 -9.42
CA SER A 40 -5.58 6.24 -10.50
C SER A 40 -6.12 6.68 -11.86
N ASP A 41 -7.30 7.29 -11.87
CA ASP A 41 -7.90 7.87 -13.10
C ASP A 41 -7.12 9.09 -13.60
N GLU A 42 -6.38 9.77 -12.73
CA GLU A 42 -5.54 10.93 -13.06
C GLU A 42 -4.14 10.55 -13.57
N VAL A 43 -3.76 9.29 -13.46
CA VAL A 43 -2.49 8.79 -13.99
C VAL A 43 -2.51 8.88 -15.52
N GLY A 44 -1.41 9.36 -16.11
CA GLY A 44 -1.31 9.57 -17.54
C GLY A 44 -1.61 8.29 -18.36
N LYS A 45 -2.11 8.46 -19.57
CA LYS A 45 -2.55 7.35 -20.46
C LYS A 45 -1.45 6.32 -20.77
N GLU A 46 -0.20 6.70 -20.64
CA GLU A 46 0.95 5.83 -20.92
C GLU A 46 1.35 4.95 -19.70
N GLU A 47 0.77 5.22 -18.54
CA GLU A 47 1.04 4.50 -17.31
C GLU A 47 -0.12 3.60 -16.92
N LEU A 48 0.19 2.49 -16.26
CA LEU A 48 -0.87 1.69 -15.62
C LEU A 48 -1.52 2.50 -14.49
N PRO A 49 -2.85 2.48 -14.37
CA PRO A 49 -3.58 3.28 -13.38
C PRO A 49 -3.51 2.65 -11.98
N ILE A 50 -2.31 2.58 -11.44
CA ILE A 50 -2.03 2.01 -10.12
C ILE A 50 -1.57 3.13 -9.20
N THR A 51 -2.21 3.21 -8.03
CA THR A 51 -1.88 4.16 -6.97
C THR A 51 -1.81 3.44 -5.63
N ALA A 52 -0.80 3.77 -4.84
CA ALA A 52 -0.60 3.23 -3.50
C ALA A 52 -0.52 4.36 -2.47
N PHE A 53 -1.11 4.12 -1.30
CA PHE A 53 -1.04 4.98 -0.13
C PHE A 53 -0.44 4.22 1.05
N ILE A 54 0.27 4.93 1.92
CA ILE A 54 0.73 4.41 3.20
C ILE A 54 0.16 5.27 4.32
N ILE A 55 -0.46 4.59 5.29
CA ILE A 55 -1.16 5.18 6.42
C ILE A 55 -0.51 4.65 7.70
N ASP A 56 -0.25 5.52 8.67
CA ASP A 56 0.28 5.12 9.96
C ASP A 56 -0.82 4.58 10.91
N ASP A 57 -0.42 4.16 12.11
CA ASP A 57 -1.32 3.62 13.13
C ASP A 57 -2.31 4.65 13.71
N LYS A 58 -2.05 5.93 13.49
CA LYS A 58 -2.94 7.05 13.88
C LYS A 58 -3.87 7.48 12.74
N GLY A 59 -3.87 6.75 11.63
CA GLY A 59 -4.67 7.09 10.45
C GLY A 59 -4.12 8.24 9.62
N ARG A 60 -2.86 8.64 9.85
CA ARG A 60 -2.21 9.73 9.10
C ARG A 60 -1.66 9.19 7.79
N PHE A 61 -1.89 9.95 6.75
CA PHE A 61 -1.35 9.72 5.43
C PHE A 61 0.13 10.13 5.37
N ILE A 62 1.03 9.18 5.15
CA ILE A 62 2.47 9.43 5.18
C ILE A 62 3.20 9.15 3.87
N GLY A 63 2.55 8.56 2.90
CA GLY A 63 3.17 8.32 1.61
C GLY A 63 2.18 7.96 0.53
N ARG A 64 2.53 8.33 -0.70
CA ARG A 64 1.79 7.95 -1.90
C ARG A 64 2.71 7.68 -3.05
N GLY A 65 2.27 6.86 -3.98
CA GLY A 65 2.92 6.65 -5.25
C GLY A 65 1.91 6.31 -6.32
N SER A 66 2.22 6.70 -7.54
CA SER A 66 1.55 6.23 -8.75
C SER A 66 2.59 5.63 -9.68
N ASN A 67 2.19 4.70 -10.54
CA ASN A 67 3.09 4.08 -11.48
C ASN A 67 3.74 5.14 -12.38
N LYS A 68 5.07 5.11 -12.48
CA LYS A 68 5.88 6.04 -13.27
C LYS A 68 6.96 5.33 -14.08
N ARG A 69 6.74 4.06 -14.37
CA ARG A 69 7.71 3.26 -15.12
C ARG A 69 8.05 3.86 -16.48
N GLU A 70 7.03 4.26 -17.23
CA GLU A 70 7.21 4.86 -18.55
C GLU A 70 7.71 6.30 -18.48
N ASN A 71 7.07 7.13 -17.69
CA ASN A 71 7.42 8.56 -17.56
C ASN A 71 8.85 8.78 -17.06
N ASN A 72 9.29 8.00 -16.08
CA ASN A 72 10.61 8.14 -15.47
C ASN A 72 11.67 7.21 -16.10
N LYS A 73 11.28 6.37 -17.07
CA LYS A 73 12.17 5.31 -17.62
C LYS A 73 12.78 4.46 -16.50
N ASP A 74 11.97 4.15 -15.50
CA ASP A 74 12.38 3.48 -14.27
C ASP A 74 11.70 2.09 -14.19
N PRO A 75 12.46 0.99 -14.36
CA PRO A 75 11.88 -0.35 -14.26
C PRO A 75 11.35 -0.68 -12.85
N LEU A 76 11.77 0.07 -11.85
CA LEU A 76 11.32 -0.03 -10.46
C LEU A 76 10.25 1.01 -10.09
N GLY A 77 9.75 1.77 -11.06
CA GLY A 77 8.82 2.88 -10.89
C GLY A 77 7.38 2.45 -10.62
N HIS A 78 7.18 1.47 -9.75
CA HIS A 78 5.88 1.00 -9.30
C HIS A 78 5.33 1.86 -8.16
N ALA A 79 4.03 2.01 -8.11
CA ALA A 79 3.34 2.86 -7.15
C ALA A 79 3.73 2.54 -5.69
N GLU A 80 3.82 1.26 -5.36
CA GLU A 80 4.15 0.78 -4.02
C GLU A 80 5.57 1.19 -3.62
N LEU A 81 6.55 1.04 -4.52
CA LEU A 81 7.95 1.39 -4.24
C LEU A 81 8.12 2.90 -4.06
N ILE A 82 7.43 3.69 -4.87
CA ILE A 82 7.43 5.15 -4.77
C ILE A 82 6.82 5.58 -3.43
N ALA A 83 5.69 4.98 -3.05
CA ALA A 83 5.05 5.26 -1.77
C ALA A 83 5.94 4.89 -0.57
N LEU A 84 6.60 3.72 -0.62
CA LEU A 84 7.53 3.28 0.43
C LEU A 84 8.70 4.26 0.61
N ARG A 85 9.33 4.70 -0.48
CA ARG A 85 10.44 5.65 -0.41
C ARG A 85 10.01 6.98 0.19
N GLN A 86 8.89 7.52 -0.24
CA GLN A 86 8.35 8.77 0.30
C GLN A 86 8.04 8.65 1.79
N ALA A 87 7.34 7.59 2.18
CA ALA A 87 6.96 7.38 3.57
C ALA A 87 8.16 7.13 4.48
N ALA A 88 9.17 6.40 4.01
CA ALA A 88 10.41 6.18 4.75
C ALA A 88 11.13 7.50 5.03
N TRP A 89 11.18 8.37 4.04
CA TRP A 89 11.79 9.69 4.19
C TRP A 89 11.01 10.57 5.18
N ILE A 90 9.68 10.57 5.10
CA ILE A 90 8.81 11.33 6.01
C ILE A 90 8.89 10.80 7.45
N LYS A 91 8.89 9.48 7.62
CA LYS A 91 9.05 8.83 8.94
C LYS A 91 10.46 8.97 9.50
N ASN A 92 11.44 9.18 8.65
CA ASN A 92 12.86 9.04 8.98
C ASN A 92 13.19 7.63 9.53
N ASP A 93 12.52 6.61 9.01
CA ASP A 93 12.72 5.19 9.36
C ASP A 93 12.26 4.31 8.19
N TRP A 94 12.98 3.23 7.93
CA TRP A 94 12.65 2.28 6.87
C TRP A 94 11.64 1.22 7.28
N ARG A 95 11.30 1.12 8.58
CA ARG A 95 10.38 0.12 9.13
C ARG A 95 8.96 0.63 9.16
N PHE A 96 8.02 -0.25 8.80
CA PHE A 96 6.59 0.07 8.69
C PHE A 96 5.69 -0.87 9.50
N ASN A 97 6.19 -1.38 10.64
CA ASN A 97 5.47 -2.38 11.45
C ASN A 97 4.08 -1.92 11.87
N GLU A 98 3.89 -0.63 12.11
CA GLU A 98 2.64 -0.02 12.54
C GLU A 98 1.80 0.56 11.39
N CYS A 99 2.29 0.47 10.17
CA CYS A 99 1.68 1.12 9.01
C CYS A 99 0.86 0.14 8.16
N SER A 100 -0.03 0.72 7.36
CA SER A 100 -0.82 0.02 6.35
C SER A 100 -0.50 0.55 4.96
N LEU A 101 -0.30 -0.35 4.01
CA LEU A 101 -0.22 -0.02 2.59
C LEU A 101 -1.55 -0.36 1.93
N ILE A 102 -2.09 0.59 1.17
CA ILE A 102 -3.35 0.43 0.43
C ILE A 102 -3.05 0.66 -1.03
N VAL A 103 -3.42 -0.26 -1.89
CA VAL A 103 -3.21 -0.17 -3.34
C VAL A 103 -4.38 -0.78 -4.10
N ASN A 104 -4.72 -0.24 -5.25
CA ASN A 104 -5.89 -0.68 -6.02
C ASN A 104 -5.69 -1.98 -6.81
N LEU A 105 -4.45 -2.46 -6.91
CA LEU A 105 -4.12 -3.73 -7.55
C LEU A 105 -3.20 -4.55 -6.65
N GLU A 106 -3.34 -5.88 -6.65
CA GLU A 106 -2.45 -6.77 -5.91
C GLU A 106 -0.98 -6.55 -6.35
N PRO A 107 -0.04 -6.34 -5.40
CA PRO A 107 1.35 -6.10 -5.74
C PRO A 107 1.99 -7.25 -6.51
N CYS A 108 2.84 -6.90 -7.48
CA CYS A 108 3.68 -7.87 -8.17
C CYS A 108 4.74 -8.47 -7.22
N THR A 109 5.47 -9.49 -7.67
CA THR A 109 6.50 -10.18 -6.88
C THR A 109 7.55 -9.22 -6.32
N MET A 110 8.01 -8.27 -7.12
CA MET A 110 8.99 -7.26 -6.70
C MET A 110 8.46 -6.39 -5.57
N CYS A 111 7.25 -5.85 -5.73
CA CYS A 111 6.62 -5.00 -4.73
C CYS A 111 6.24 -5.78 -3.47
N ALA A 112 5.73 -6.99 -3.61
CA ALA A 112 5.43 -7.86 -2.47
C ALA A 112 6.68 -8.14 -1.63
N ALA A 113 7.81 -8.44 -2.27
CA ALA A 113 9.08 -8.63 -1.58
C ALA A 113 9.54 -7.36 -0.86
N ALA A 114 9.45 -6.19 -1.51
CA ALA A 114 9.79 -4.90 -0.92
C ALA A 114 8.92 -4.58 0.30
N ILE A 115 7.63 -4.82 0.22
CA ILE A 115 6.67 -4.61 1.31
C ILE A 115 7.02 -5.48 2.53
N VAL A 116 7.37 -6.74 2.30
CA VAL A 116 7.82 -7.65 3.36
C VAL A 116 9.15 -7.18 3.96
N GLN A 117 10.11 -6.80 3.13
CA GLN A 117 11.42 -6.29 3.60
C GLN A 117 11.29 -5.00 4.40
N ALA A 118 10.33 -4.16 4.05
CA ALA A 118 10.03 -2.93 4.80
C ALA A 118 9.27 -3.18 6.12
N ARG A 119 8.97 -4.42 6.46
CA ARG A 119 8.23 -4.79 7.67
C ARG A 119 6.83 -4.17 7.72
N MET A 120 6.16 -4.01 6.58
CA MET A 120 4.81 -3.46 6.53
C MET A 120 3.86 -4.26 7.41
N GLY A 121 3.13 -3.57 8.30
CA GLY A 121 2.22 -4.22 9.24
C GLY A 121 1.00 -4.82 8.56
N GLN A 122 0.51 -4.16 7.50
CA GLN A 122 -0.72 -4.55 6.82
C GLN A 122 -0.72 -4.11 5.37
N GLY A 123 -1.24 -4.96 4.49
CA GLY A 123 -1.47 -4.64 3.08
C GLY A 123 -2.93 -4.86 2.70
N ILE A 124 -3.51 -3.90 1.99
CA ILE A 124 -4.91 -3.90 1.53
C ILE A 124 -4.93 -3.67 0.03
N PHE A 125 -5.54 -4.59 -0.71
CA PHE A 125 -5.53 -4.59 -2.16
C PHE A 125 -6.95 -4.48 -2.72
N GLY A 126 -7.10 -3.74 -3.83
CA GLY A 126 -8.38 -3.53 -4.49
C GLY A 126 -8.81 -4.67 -5.41
N ALA A 127 -7.86 -5.37 -5.94
CA ALA A 127 -8.13 -6.46 -6.87
C ALA A 127 -7.09 -7.57 -6.77
#